data_5cbf8535ed35931ab3553c0b1c558cd6
#
_entry.id   5cbf8535ed35931ab3553c0b1c558cd6
#
_cell.length_a   1.000
_cell.length_b   1.000
_cell.length_c   1.000
_cell.angle_alpha   90.00
_cell.angle_beta   90.00
_cell.angle_gamma   90.00
#
_symmetry.space_group_name_H-M   'P 1'
#
loop_
_entity.id
_entity.type
_entity.pdbx_description
1 polymer ?
#
loop_
_entity_poly.entity_id
_entity_poly.type
_entity_poly.pdbx_seq_one_letter_code
_entity_poly.pdbx_strand_id
1 'polypeptide(L)'
;KENDIITVLKHFPGHGSSTTDTHKEFTDVSDSWIVEELFPYHKLMLEDKVDGIMTSHVVNSKIDDSMLPATLSEKSINKLLREFLDYEGVVFSDDMQMGAITRNFGLKESVVYAINAGVDVLIFSNNQVYKELVYPEEVINIIEEGVRNGEISLLRINESFRRIQNLKKKINLIN
;
A
#
# COMPACT_ATOMS: atom_id res chain seq x y z
N LYS A 1 -10.49 -12.95 16.52
CA LYS A 1 -10.70 -13.79 15.31
C LYS A 1 -11.87 -14.78 15.45
N GLU A 2 -12.76 -14.52 16.40
CA GLU A 2 -13.93 -15.37 16.63
C GLU A 2 -14.99 -15.29 15.52
N ASN A 3 -14.89 -14.31 14.60
CA ASN A 3 -15.93 -14.01 13.60
C ASN A 3 -15.45 -14.09 12.15
N ASP A 4 -14.30 -14.69 11.86
CA ASP A 4 -13.70 -14.79 10.52
C ASP A 4 -13.58 -13.45 9.75
N ILE A 5 -13.35 -12.35 10.49
CA ILE A 5 -13.17 -11.01 9.93
C ILE A 5 -11.68 -10.69 9.83
N ILE A 6 -11.26 -10.22 8.65
CA ILE A 6 -9.91 -9.71 8.41
C ILE A 6 -9.78 -8.32 9.05
N THR A 7 -8.69 -8.12 9.79
CA THR A 7 -8.34 -6.82 10.35
C THR A 7 -7.28 -6.14 9.49
N VAL A 8 -7.53 -4.90 9.04
CA VAL A 8 -6.57 -4.10 8.28
C VAL A 8 -6.25 -2.85 9.07
N LEU A 9 -4.98 -2.73 9.48
CA LEU A 9 -4.49 -1.57 10.22
C LEU A 9 -4.09 -0.45 9.25
N LYS A 10 -4.55 0.78 9.50
CA LYS A 10 -4.37 1.92 8.59
C LYS A 10 -4.20 3.25 9.30
N HIS A 11 -3.52 4.23 8.67
CA HIS A 11 -2.82 4.19 7.37
C HIS A 11 -1.31 4.27 7.63
N PHE A 12 -0.58 3.27 7.17
CA PHE A 12 0.88 3.16 7.37
C PHE A 12 1.64 4.18 6.49
N PRO A 13 2.70 4.83 6.99
CA PRO A 13 3.43 4.64 8.26
C PRO A 13 2.93 5.54 9.41
N GLY A 14 1.73 6.07 9.35
CA GLY A 14 1.12 7.02 10.26
C GLY A 14 0.61 8.24 9.50
N HIS A 15 -0.63 8.64 9.78
CA HIS A 15 -1.33 9.74 9.12
C HIS A 15 -1.91 10.73 10.15
N GLY A 16 -1.76 10.42 11.45
CA GLY A 16 -2.39 11.20 12.52
C GLY A 16 -1.82 12.59 12.70
N SER A 17 -0.56 12.80 12.32
CA SER A 17 0.13 14.09 12.40
C SER A 17 -0.05 14.99 11.17
N SER A 18 -0.79 14.54 10.14
CA SER A 18 -1.01 15.32 8.93
C SER A 18 -1.93 16.49 9.15
N THR A 19 -1.62 17.62 8.52
CA THR A 19 -2.41 18.87 8.59
C THR A 19 -3.19 19.15 7.31
N THR A 20 -2.99 18.35 6.26
CA THR A 20 -3.62 18.47 4.95
C THR A 20 -4.38 17.20 4.56
N ASP A 21 -5.24 17.31 3.56
CA ASP A 21 -6.13 16.24 3.10
C ASP A 21 -5.56 15.53 1.86
N THR A 22 -5.13 14.29 2.00
CA THR A 22 -4.59 13.45 0.91
C THR A 22 -5.58 13.17 -0.22
N HIS A 23 -6.87 13.41 -0.02
CA HIS A 23 -7.85 13.35 -1.12
C HIS A 23 -7.65 14.47 -2.14
N LYS A 24 -7.02 15.57 -1.75
CA LYS A 24 -6.86 16.76 -2.58
C LYS A 24 -5.46 16.92 -3.15
N GLU A 25 -4.43 16.67 -2.36
CA GLU A 25 -3.03 16.94 -2.73
C GLU A 25 -2.04 16.08 -1.97
N PHE A 26 -0.76 16.22 -2.28
CA PHE A 26 0.30 15.65 -1.46
C PHE A 26 0.24 16.19 -0.04
N THR A 27 0.28 15.26 0.90
CA THR A 27 0.41 15.58 2.32
C THR A 27 1.83 15.21 2.76
N ASP A 28 2.65 16.22 3.00
CA ASP A 28 4.00 16.03 3.56
C ASP A 28 3.93 16.05 5.08
N VAL A 29 4.33 14.96 5.70
CA VAL A 29 4.37 14.81 7.17
C VAL A 29 5.81 14.80 7.71
N SER A 30 6.79 15.14 6.90
CA SER A 30 8.21 15.08 7.28
C SER A 30 8.53 15.79 8.58
N ASP A 31 7.94 16.96 8.82
CA ASP A 31 8.19 17.75 10.02
C ASP A 31 7.39 17.28 11.24
N SER A 32 6.17 16.82 11.01
CA SER A 32 5.21 16.47 12.08
C SER A 32 5.26 15.01 12.51
N TRP A 33 5.61 14.10 11.60
CA TRP A 33 5.66 12.67 11.88
C TRP A 33 6.81 12.34 12.85
N ILE A 34 6.50 11.48 13.82
CA ILE A 34 7.46 10.95 14.80
C ILE A 34 7.46 9.43 14.76
N VAL A 35 8.57 8.82 15.13
CA VAL A 35 8.75 7.36 15.08
C VAL A 35 7.76 6.60 15.96
N GLU A 36 7.23 7.23 16.99
CA GLU A 36 6.21 6.69 17.88
C GLU A 36 4.90 6.35 17.14
N GLU A 37 4.64 6.94 15.98
CA GLU A 37 3.50 6.57 15.14
C GLU A 37 3.59 5.13 14.62
N LEU A 38 4.77 4.51 14.64
CA LEU A 38 4.96 3.09 14.32
C LEU A 38 4.59 2.16 15.49
N PHE A 39 4.51 2.67 16.72
CA PHE A 39 4.30 1.85 17.91
C PHE A 39 3.00 1.01 17.87
N PRO A 40 1.83 1.57 17.44
CA PRO A 40 0.61 0.78 17.32
C PRO A 40 0.74 -0.39 16.32
N TYR A 41 1.44 -0.16 15.19
CA TYR A 41 1.68 -1.21 14.20
C TYR A 41 2.50 -2.34 14.78
N HIS A 42 3.68 -2.02 15.31
CA HIS A 42 4.57 -3.01 15.91
C HIS A 42 3.89 -3.79 17.04
N LYS A 43 3.21 -3.11 17.96
CA LYS A 43 2.51 -3.76 19.08
C LYS A 43 1.44 -4.74 18.60
N LEU A 44 0.56 -4.31 17.67
CA LEU A 44 -0.53 -5.15 17.19
C LEU A 44 -0.03 -6.32 16.33
N MET A 45 1.07 -6.15 15.59
CA MET A 45 1.72 -7.24 14.86
C MET A 45 2.28 -8.30 15.81
N LEU A 46 2.99 -7.89 16.88
CA LEU A 46 3.47 -8.83 17.91
C LEU A 46 2.36 -9.62 18.61
N GLU A 47 1.16 -9.04 18.70
CA GLU A 47 -0.03 -9.69 19.28
C GLU A 47 -0.82 -10.54 18.25
N ASP A 48 -0.31 -10.72 17.03
CA ASP A 48 -1.00 -11.40 15.89
C ASP A 48 -2.43 -10.88 15.65
N LYS A 49 -2.61 -9.56 15.77
CA LYS A 49 -3.91 -8.89 15.61
C LYS A 49 -4.07 -8.18 14.28
N VAL A 50 -3.05 -8.25 13.40
CA VAL A 50 -3.03 -7.58 12.09
C VAL A 50 -3.00 -8.62 10.98
N ASP A 51 -4.05 -8.67 10.16
CA ASP A 51 -4.11 -9.55 9.00
C ASP A 51 -3.64 -8.84 7.72
N GLY A 52 -3.83 -7.52 7.67
CA GLY A 52 -3.38 -6.67 6.58
C GLY A 52 -2.95 -5.28 7.07
N ILE A 53 -2.13 -4.61 6.29
CA ILE A 53 -1.77 -3.20 6.49
C ILE A 53 -2.14 -2.42 5.24
N MET A 54 -2.82 -1.29 5.42
CA MET A 54 -3.09 -0.34 4.34
C MET A 54 -2.11 0.82 4.43
N THR A 55 -1.49 1.14 3.28
CA THR A 55 -0.58 2.29 3.18
C THR A 55 -1.36 3.61 3.12
N SER A 56 -0.64 4.72 3.30
CA SER A 56 -1.15 6.07 3.05
C SER A 56 -0.47 6.71 1.85
N HIS A 57 -1.06 7.79 1.33
CA HIS A 57 -0.44 8.62 0.29
C HIS A 57 0.30 9.83 0.88
N VAL A 58 0.80 9.71 2.11
CA VAL A 58 1.64 10.75 2.72
C VAL A 58 3.08 10.64 2.24
N VAL A 59 3.73 11.78 2.12
CA VAL A 59 5.17 11.90 1.87
C VAL A 59 5.87 12.10 3.20
N ASN A 60 7.02 11.44 3.39
CA ASN A 60 7.85 11.62 4.58
C ASN A 60 9.33 11.49 4.21
N SER A 61 10.02 12.62 4.10
CA SER A 61 11.44 12.67 3.73
C SER A 61 12.39 12.03 4.74
N LYS A 62 11.94 11.83 6.00
CA LYS A 62 12.71 11.08 7.01
C LYS A 62 12.73 9.58 6.73
N ILE A 63 11.74 9.05 5.99
CA ILE A 63 11.66 7.65 5.57
C ILE A 63 12.19 7.50 4.15
N ASP A 64 11.73 8.36 3.24
CA ASP A 64 12.13 8.33 1.83
C ASP A 64 12.41 9.73 1.30
N ASP A 65 13.68 10.02 1.07
CA ASP A 65 14.20 11.30 0.54
C ASP A 65 13.85 11.53 -0.94
N SER A 66 13.33 10.50 -1.65
CA SER A 66 12.81 10.66 -3.01
C SER A 66 11.46 11.37 -3.08
N MET A 67 10.86 11.68 -1.93
CA MET A 67 9.56 12.36 -1.81
C MET A 67 8.39 11.60 -2.45
N LEU A 68 8.51 10.28 -2.59
CA LEU A 68 7.40 9.44 -3.02
C LEU A 68 6.39 9.25 -1.88
N PRO A 69 5.05 9.20 -2.19
CA PRO A 69 4.06 8.76 -1.23
C PRO A 69 4.37 7.38 -0.69
N ALA A 70 4.06 7.10 0.56
CA ALA A 70 4.39 5.82 1.20
C ALA A 70 3.89 4.60 0.42
N THR A 71 2.73 4.70 -0.25
CA THR A 71 2.21 3.66 -1.14
C THR A 71 3.13 3.33 -2.32
N LEU A 72 3.90 4.31 -2.81
CA LEU A 72 4.79 4.17 -3.96
C LEU A 72 6.27 4.03 -3.56
N SER A 73 6.57 4.07 -2.26
CA SER A 73 7.92 4.12 -1.71
C SER A 73 8.41 2.73 -1.29
N GLU A 74 9.45 2.24 -1.95
CA GLU A 74 10.15 1.02 -1.56
C GLU A 74 10.75 1.15 -0.14
N LYS A 75 11.26 2.32 0.23
CA LYS A 75 11.80 2.55 1.57
C LYS A 75 10.72 2.45 2.65
N SER A 76 9.51 2.94 2.37
CA SER A 76 8.39 2.83 3.31
C SER A 76 7.91 1.39 3.47
N ILE A 77 7.75 0.63 2.39
CA ILE A 77 7.17 -0.70 2.45
C ILE A 77 8.24 -1.78 2.64
N ASN A 78 9.22 -1.89 1.73
CA ASN A 78 10.18 -2.97 1.84
C ASN A 78 11.17 -2.74 3.00
N LYS A 79 11.74 -1.53 3.14
CA LYS A 79 12.74 -1.30 4.19
C LYS A 79 12.13 -1.12 5.57
N LEU A 80 11.14 -0.23 5.72
CA LEU A 80 10.57 0.05 7.04
C LEU A 80 9.58 -1.03 7.48
N LEU A 81 8.58 -1.38 6.65
CA LEU A 81 7.53 -2.31 7.06
C LEU A 81 8.00 -3.77 7.03
N ARG A 82 8.62 -4.21 5.91
CA ARG A 82 9.01 -5.61 5.75
C ARG A 82 10.27 -5.96 6.54
N GLU A 83 11.38 -5.20 6.32
CA GLU A 83 12.67 -5.54 6.91
C GLU A 83 12.79 -5.07 8.38
N PHE A 84 12.43 -3.82 8.69
CA PHE A 84 12.62 -3.29 10.04
C PHE A 84 11.53 -3.72 11.03
N LEU A 85 10.25 -3.72 10.62
CA LEU A 85 9.13 -4.15 11.44
C LEU A 85 8.78 -5.65 11.29
N ASP A 86 9.47 -6.39 10.44
CA ASP A 86 9.31 -7.84 10.20
C ASP A 86 7.86 -8.25 9.82
N TYR A 87 7.22 -7.46 8.96
CA TYR A 87 5.84 -7.72 8.56
C TYR A 87 5.73 -8.60 7.33
N GLU A 88 5.12 -9.79 7.46
CA GLU A 88 4.97 -10.77 6.38
C GLU A 88 3.55 -10.86 5.78
N GLY A 89 2.58 -10.11 6.33
CA GLY A 89 1.19 -10.11 5.88
C GLY A 89 0.94 -9.33 4.58
N VAL A 90 -0.34 -9.22 4.19
CA VAL A 90 -0.75 -8.52 2.96
C VAL A 90 -0.70 -7.01 3.15
N VAL A 91 -0.13 -6.31 2.16
CA VAL A 91 -0.13 -4.85 2.08
C VAL A 91 -1.15 -4.41 1.03
N PHE A 92 -2.10 -3.59 1.47
CA PHE A 92 -3.10 -2.93 0.63
C PHE A 92 -2.66 -1.49 0.33
N SER A 93 -2.90 -1.01 -0.87
CA SER A 93 -2.83 0.43 -1.12
C SER A 93 -4.00 1.14 -0.45
N ASP A 94 -3.89 2.44 -0.16
CA ASP A 94 -5.06 3.32 -0.12
C ASP A 94 -5.62 3.49 -1.54
N ASP A 95 -6.74 4.19 -1.72
CA ASP A 95 -7.38 4.35 -3.02
C ASP A 95 -6.44 5.04 -4.03
N MET A 96 -6.01 4.30 -5.04
CA MET A 96 -5.10 4.76 -6.09
C MET A 96 -5.69 5.90 -6.94
N GLN A 97 -6.99 6.17 -6.81
CA GLN A 97 -7.65 7.29 -7.50
C GLN A 97 -7.66 8.60 -6.69
N MET A 98 -7.09 8.62 -5.48
CA MET A 98 -6.95 9.85 -4.69
C MET A 98 -6.07 10.88 -5.38
N GLY A 99 -6.34 12.18 -5.10
CA GLY A 99 -5.64 13.30 -5.73
C GLY A 99 -4.13 13.32 -5.52
N ALA A 100 -3.65 12.82 -4.39
CA ALA A 100 -2.22 12.65 -4.12
C ALA A 100 -1.52 11.76 -5.16
N ILE A 101 -2.20 10.77 -5.71
CA ILE A 101 -1.65 9.91 -6.77
C ILE A 101 -1.97 10.48 -8.14
N THR A 102 -3.24 10.66 -8.48
CA THR A 102 -3.68 10.92 -9.86
C THR A 102 -3.28 12.27 -10.45
N ARG A 103 -2.88 13.22 -9.60
CA ARG A 103 -2.39 14.53 -10.07
C ARG A 103 -0.90 14.52 -10.39
N ASN A 104 -0.16 13.54 -9.87
CA ASN A 104 1.30 13.53 -9.92
C ASN A 104 1.85 12.34 -10.69
N PHE A 105 1.06 11.26 -10.83
CA PHE A 105 1.45 10.03 -11.50
C PHE A 105 0.40 9.58 -12.51
N GLY A 106 0.85 9.04 -13.63
CA GLY A 106 -0.02 8.32 -14.56
C GLY A 106 -0.46 6.98 -13.98
N LEU A 107 -1.55 6.40 -14.52
CA LEU A 107 -2.07 5.11 -14.04
C LEU A 107 -1.01 4.01 -14.12
N LYS A 108 -0.35 3.86 -15.29
CA LYS A 108 0.72 2.85 -15.46
C LYS A 108 1.84 3.04 -14.45
N GLU A 109 2.32 4.25 -14.32
CA GLU A 109 3.44 4.58 -13.43
C GLU A 109 3.11 4.28 -11.97
N SER A 110 1.94 4.71 -11.50
CA SER A 110 1.51 4.48 -10.11
C SER A 110 1.33 3.00 -9.80
N VAL A 111 0.79 2.21 -10.73
CA VAL A 111 0.64 0.75 -10.60
C VAL A 111 2.01 0.08 -10.49
N VAL A 112 2.94 0.40 -11.40
CA VAL A 112 4.29 -0.18 -11.41
C VAL A 112 5.05 0.17 -10.12
N TYR A 113 5.02 1.45 -9.71
CA TYR A 113 5.68 1.89 -8.48
C TYR A 113 5.10 1.20 -7.25
N ALA A 114 3.77 1.16 -7.09
CA ALA A 114 3.14 0.52 -5.94
C ALA A 114 3.51 -0.96 -5.80
N ILE A 115 3.48 -1.71 -6.92
CA ILE A 115 3.86 -3.14 -6.93
C ILE A 115 5.33 -3.30 -6.54
N ASN A 116 6.23 -2.53 -7.15
CA ASN A 116 7.67 -2.60 -6.87
C ASN A 116 7.99 -2.14 -5.44
N ALA A 117 7.25 -1.16 -4.90
CA ALA A 117 7.35 -0.76 -3.51
C ALA A 117 6.99 -1.86 -2.51
N GLY A 118 6.15 -2.82 -2.90
CA GLY A 118 5.79 -3.95 -2.04
C GLY A 118 4.30 -4.08 -1.73
N VAL A 119 3.43 -3.29 -2.38
CA VAL A 119 1.97 -3.41 -2.29
C VAL A 119 1.52 -4.72 -2.94
N ASP A 120 0.66 -5.47 -2.25
CA ASP A 120 0.14 -6.76 -2.71
C ASP A 120 -1.26 -6.64 -3.34
N VAL A 121 -2.06 -5.68 -2.90
CA VAL A 121 -3.43 -5.43 -3.37
C VAL A 121 -3.63 -3.95 -3.66
N LEU A 122 -3.97 -3.62 -4.90
CA LEU A 122 -4.28 -2.25 -5.33
C LEU A 122 -5.79 -1.99 -5.22
N ILE A 123 -6.15 -0.85 -4.63
CA ILE A 123 -7.55 -0.44 -4.45
C ILE A 123 -7.87 0.69 -5.42
N PHE A 124 -8.95 0.54 -6.17
CA PHE A 124 -9.54 1.55 -7.04
C PHE A 124 -11.04 1.65 -6.68
N SER A 125 -11.42 2.72 -6.00
CA SER A 125 -12.76 2.87 -5.45
C SER A 125 -13.84 3.12 -6.51
N ASN A 126 -13.47 3.72 -7.63
CA ASN A 126 -14.38 4.12 -8.71
C ASN A 126 -15.61 4.93 -8.24
N ASN A 127 -15.44 5.68 -7.14
CA ASN A 127 -16.52 6.43 -6.50
C ASN A 127 -16.50 7.95 -6.79
N GLN A 128 -15.59 8.41 -7.65
CA GLN A 128 -15.43 9.83 -7.96
C GLN A 128 -16.29 10.22 -9.17
N VAL A 129 -17.30 11.07 -8.92
CA VAL A 129 -18.37 11.44 -9.88
C VAL A 129 -17.87 12.06 -11.20
N TYR A 130 -16.64 12.58 -11.24
CA TYR A 130 -16.08 13.30 -12.40
C TYR A 130 -14.77 12.70 -12.93
N LYS A 131 -14.41 11.49 -12.51
CA LYS A 131 -13.22 10.79 -13.03
C LYS A 131 -13.63 9.58 -13.86
N GLU A 132 -12.79 9.25 -14.84
CA GLU A 132 -12.93 8.02 -15.61
C GLU A 132 -12.81 6.81 -14.70
N LEU A 133 -13.62 5.79 -14.97
CA LEU A 133 -13.55 4.51 -14.27
C LEU A 133 -12.25 3.80 -14.64
N VAL A 134 -11.58 3.25 -13.68
CA VAL A 134 -10.45 2.34 -13.89
C VAL A 134 -11.00 0.91 -13.87
N TYR A 135 -10.89 0.21 -14.98
CA TYR A 135 -11.36 -1.17 -15.10
C TYR A 135 -10.26 -2.16 -14.68
N PRO A 136 -10.62 -3.25 -14.01
CA PRO A 136 -9.64 -4.27 -13.61
C PRO A 136 -8.78 -4.78 -14.76
N GLU A 137 -9.35 -4.92 -15.96
CA GLU A 137 -8.67 -5.38 -17.16
C GLU A 137 -7.53 -4.44 -17.57
N GLU A 138 -7.73 -3.13 -17.42
CA GLU A 138 -6.71 -2.13 -17.73
C GLU A 138 -5.51 -2.27 -16.77
N VAL A 139 -5.78 -2.43 -15.47
CA VAL A 139 -4.72 -2.63 -14.46
C VAL A 139 -3.99 -3.96 -14.69
N ILE A 140 -4.72 -5.03 -15.00
CA ILE A 140 -4.14 -6.35 -15.32
C ILE A 140 -3.21 -6.24 -16.53
N ASN A 141 -3.64 -5.57 -17.61
CA ASN A 141 -2.81 -5.38 -18.80
C ASN A 141 -1.52 -4.61 -18.48
N ILE A 142 -1.60 -3.55 -17.64
CA ILE A 142 -0.41 -2.81 -17.18
C ILE A 142 0.56 -3.73 -16.45
N ILE A 143 0.06 -4.58 -15.55
CA ILE A 143 0.89 -5.52 -14.78
C ILE A 143 1.53 -6.55 -15.71
N GLU A 144 0.77 -7.15 -16.63
CA GLU A 144 1.28 -8.13 -17.59
C GLU A 144 2.36 -7.55 -18.50
N GLU A 145 2.14 -6.33 -19.00
CA GLU A 145 3.14 -5.61 -19.80
C GLU A 145 4.37 -5.28 -18.97
N GLY A 146 4.20 -4.81 -17.72
CA GLY A 146 5.29 -4.53 -16.80
C GLY A 146 6.16 -5.77 -16.53
N VAL A 147 5.53 -6.94 -16.36
CA VAL A 147 6.28 -8.20 -16.21
C VAL A 147 6.99 -8.59 -17.51
N ARG A 148 6.31 -8.48 -18.65
CA ARG A 148 6.88 -8.82 -19.97
C ARG A 148 8.09 -7.95 -20.32
N ASN A 149 8.05 -6.67 -19.96
CA ASN A 149 9.10 -5.70 -20.23
C ASN A 149 10.19 -5.66 -19.15
N GLY A 150 10.05 -6.43 -18.05
CA GLY A 150 11.00 -6.43 -16.93
C GLY A 150 10.90 -5.22 -15.99
N GLU A 151 9.84 -4.40 -16.11
CA GLU A 151 9.54 -3.30 -15.19
C GLU A 151 9.06 -3.82 -13.82
N ILE A 152 8.42 -4.99 -13.80
CA ILE A 152 7.96 -5.72 -12.60
C ILE A 152 8.56 -7.12 -12.64
N SER A 153 9.19 -7.57 -11.55
CA SER A 153 9.70 -8.93 -11.51
C SER A 153 8.59 -9.96 -11.28
N LEU A 154 8.65 -11.09 -11.97
CA LEU A 154 7.70 -12.19 -11.75
C LEU A 154 7.79 -12.73 -10.31
N LEU A 155 8.97 -12.66 -9.69
CA LEU A 155 9.17 -13.03 -8.29
C LEU A 155 8.29 -12.15 -7.38
N ARG A 156 8.25 -10.82 -7.62
CA ARG A 156 7.42 -9.89 -6.85
C ARG A 156 5.92 -10.23 -6.94
N ILE A 157 5.45 -10.60 -8.14
CA ILE A 157 4.06 -11.04 -8.34
C ILE A 157 3.77 -12.33 -7.56
N ASN A 158 4.68 -13.31 -7.62
CA ASN A 158 4.52 -14.56 -6.89
C ASN A 158 4.52 -14.37 -5.36
N GLU A 159 5.28 -13.42 -4.84
CA GLU A 159 5.25 -13.06 -3.42
C GLU A 159 3.89 -12.51 -3.01
N SER A 160 3.33 -11.57 -3.78
CA SER A 160 1.97 -11.06 -3.54
C SER A 160 0.93 -12.17 -3.59
N PHE A 161 0.99 -13.02 -4.61
CA PHE A 161 0.08 -14.15 -4.74
C PHE A 161 0.13 -15.05 -3.50
N ARG A 162 1.34 -15.42 -3.04
CA ARG A 162 1.53 -16.26 -1.84
C ARG A 162 0.91 -15.60 -0.60
N ARG A 163 1.16 -14.31 -0.35
CA ARG A 163 0.60 -13.58 0.80
C ARG A 163 -0.92 -13.54 0.74
N ILE A 164 -1.50 -13.22 -0.41
CA ILE A 164 -2.95 -13.18 -0.62
C ILE A 164 -3.57 -14.57 -0.42
N GLN A 165 -2.95 -15.65 -0.93
CA GLN A 165 -3.43 -17.02 -0.72
C GLN A 165 -3.40 -17.38 0.77
N ASN A 166 -2.32 -17.06 1.48
CA ASN A 166 -2.23 -17.30 2.92
C ASN A 166 -3.32 -16.57 3.71
N LEU A 167 -3.60 -15.30 3.35
CA LEU A 167 -4.68 -14.53 3.96
C LEU A 167 -6.06 -15.17 3.71
N LYS A 168 -6.33 -15.60 2.47
CA LYS A 168 -7.59 -16.29 2.11
C LYS A 168 -7.77 -17.59 2.87
N LYS A 169 -6.71 -18.37 3.08
CA LYS A 169 -6.75 -19.61 3.89
C LYS A 169 -7.07 -19.30 5.35
N LYS A 170 -6.54 -18.22 5.91
CA LYS A 170 -6.76 -17.83 7.30
C LYS A 170 -8.23 -17.60 7.64
N ILE A 171 -9.04 -17.25 6.66
CA ILE A 171 -10.49 -17.01 6.79
C ILE A 171 -11.35 -18.03 6.03
N ASN A 172 -10.79 -19.21 5.73
CA ASN A 172 -11.48 -20.32 5.07
C ASN A 172 -12.17 -19.99 3.74
N LEU A 173 -11.68 -18.97 3.00
CA LEU A 173 -12.18 -18.64 1.66
C LEU A 173 -11.68 -19.61 0.58
N ILE A 174 -10.60 -20.32 0.85
CA ILE A 174 -10.02 -21.34 -0.04
C ILE A 174 -9.46 -22.49 0.82
N ASN A 175 -9.45 -23.70 0.26
CA ASN A 175 -8.87 -24.89 0.87
C ASN A 175 -7.34 -24.94 0.70
#